data_dda559cff6f3a6caf4cd2e979a2870f9
#
_entry.id   dda559cff6f3a6caf4cd2e979a2870f9
#
_cell.length_a   1.000
_cell.length_b   1.000
_cell.length_c   1.000
_cell.angle_alpha   90.00
_cell.angle_beta   90.00
_cell.angle_gamma   90.00
#
_symmetry.space_group_name_H-M   'P 1'
#
loop_
_entity.id
_entity.type
_entity.pdbx_description
1 polymer ?
#
loop_
_entity_poly.entity_id
_entity_poly.type
_entity_poly.pdbx_seq_one_letter_code
_entity_poly.pdbx_strand_id
1 'polypeptide(L)'
;MKHKVLLSLLLVLFSVTVAAQQEVKTVSPQDDEKVLQQGYREKVEQQQSEQVAPRQTWWNRNTLQKGYRGDLQVFIDGYIFEGLLGMAGIATSHGYQVSPKIFLGAGLSFVPGAFMINDPSISSSDPELLKVTMITPFVNFRFMPLAKRVTPVIDIKAGYVLPSEYNLIKVVPSAGVRFGLGNRLGLNLGLGVPLFMSIDKDFGVLGGVRCYLGIDF
;
A
#
# COMPACT_ATOMS: atom_id res chain seq x y z
N MET A 1 -7.62 29.88 -1.92
CA MET A 1 -7.16 28.77 -2.79
C MET A 1 -7.20 27.39 -2.15
N LYS A 2 -7.35 27.27 -0.80
CA LYS A 2 -7.22 26.01 -0.04
C LYS A 2 -8.39 25.00 -0.20
N HIS A 3 -9.59 25.46 -0.59
CA HIS A 3 -10.77 24.56 -0.75
C HIS A 3 -10.84 23.81 -2.09
N LYS A 4 -10.11 24.25 -3.12
CA LYS A 4 -10.16 23.62 -4.46
C LYS A 4 -9.35 22.31 -4.55
N VAL A 5 -8.30 22.17 -3.73
CA VAL A 5 -7.46 20.96 -3.71
C VAL A 5 -8.15 19.81 -2.97
N LEU A 6 -8.89 20.12 -1.89
CA LEU A 6 -9.63 19.12 -1.13
C LEU A 6 -10.80 18.52 -1.94
N LEU A 7 -11.46 19.34 -2.74
CA LEU A 7 -12.59 18.92 -3.57
C LEU A 7 -12.15 18.02 -4.74
N SER A 8 -10.97 18.27 -5.33
CA SER A 8 -10.44 17.43 -6.40
C SER A 8 -9.98 16.06 -5.89
N LEU A 9 -9.46 15.99 -4.66
CA LEU A 9 -9.07 14.71 -4.04
C LEU A 9 -10.29 13.83 -3.71
N LEU A 10 -11.39 14.45 -3.29
CA LEU A 10 -12.64 13.76 -3.00
C LEU A 10 -13.33 13.22 -4.28
N LEU A 11 -13.23 13.96 -5.39
CA LEU A 11 -13.80 13.55 -6.68
C LEU A 11 -13.07 12.34 -7.30
N VAL A 12 -11.76 12.23 -7.12
CA VAL A 12 -10.98 11.07 -7.58
C VAL A 12 -11.32 9.81 -6.78
N LEU A 13 -11.64 9.94 -5.48
CA LEU A 13 -12.07 8.81 -4.65
C LEU A 13 -13.49 8.32 -4.99
N PHE A 14 -14.39 9.21 -5.45
CA PHE A 14 -15.77 8.85 -5.78
C PHE A 14 -15.92 8.18 -7.15
N SER A 15 -15.05 8.47 -8.11
CA SER A 15 -15.12 7.88 -9.47
C SER A 15 -14.74 6.39 -9.53
N VAL A 16 -14.05 5.87 -8.50
CA VAL A 16 -13.66 4.45 -8.42
C VAL A 16 -14.81 3.53 -7.93
N THR A 17 -15.84 4.09 -7.28
CA THR A 17 -16.91 3.30 -6.65
C THR A 17 -18.12 3.02 -7.56
N VAL A 18 -18.28 3.69 -8.70
CA VAL A 18 -19.47 3.60 -9.56
C VAL A 18 -19.38 2.48 -10.61
N ALA A 19 -18.21 1.92 -10.86
CA ALA A 19 -18.01 0.91 -11.93
C ALA A 19 -18.38 -0.54 -11.56
N ALA A 20 -19.01 -0.80 -10.39
CA ALA A 20 -19.23 -2.16 -9.88
C ALA A 20 -20.70 -2.64 -9.86
N GLN A 21 -21.64 -1.94 -10.49
CA GLN A 21 -23.07 -2.35 -10.53
C GLN A 21 -23.61 -2.36 -11.96
N GLN A 22 -23.74 -3.56 -12.50
CA GLN A 22 -24.69 -4.05 -13.54
C GLN A 22 -24.29 -5.49 -13.89
N GLU A 23 -25.16 -6.51 -13.99
CA GLU A 23 -26.47 -6.67 -14.57
C GLU A 23 -27.17 -7.93 -14.01
N VAL A 24 -28.48 -7.85 -13.79
CA VAL A 24 -29.37 -9.02 -13.60
C VAL A 24 -30.33 -9.05 -14.80
N LYS A 25 -30.33 -10.14 -15.55
CA LYS A 25 -31.32 -10.38 -16.64
C LYS A 25 -32.32 -11.43 -16.26
N THR A 26 -33.59 -11.08 -16.47
CA THR A 26 -34.80 -11.89 -16.33
C THR A 26 -35.02 -12.84 -17.53
N VAL A 27 -35.45 -14.05 -17.24
CA VAL A 27 -35.75 -15.10 -18.22
C VAL A 27 -37.28 -15.32 -18.33
N SER A 28 -37.78 -15.46 -19.56
CA SER A 28 -39.15 -15.80 -19.92
C SER A 28 -39.23 -17.24 -20.51
N PRO A 29 -40.30 -18.01 -20.29
CA PRO A 29 -40.37 -19.44 -20.63
C PRO A 29 -41.04 -19.69 -21.97
N GLN A 30 -40.39 -20.49 -22.84
CA GLN A 30 -41.10 -21.25 -23.94
C GLN A 30 -40.22 -22.42 -24.44
N ASP A 31 -40.89 -23.57 -24.58
CA ASP A 31 -40.66 -24.73 -25.45
C ASP A 31 -39.86 -25.94 -24.94
N ASP A 32 -40.62 -26.99 -24.64
CA ASP A 32 -40.17 -28.28 -24.08
C ASP A 32 -39.34 -29.16 -25.04
N GLU A 33 -39.24 -28.85 -26.31
CA GLU A 33 -38.48 -29.64 -27.30
C GLU A 33 -36.98 -29.33 -27.33
N LYS A 34 -36.56 -28.23 -26.73
CA LYS A 34 -35.15 -27.84 -26.59
C LYS A 34 -34.45 -28.47 -25.38
N VAL A 35 -35.22 -29.03 -24.45
CA VAL A 35 -34.67 -29.50 -23.14
C VAL A 35 -33.78 -30.73 -23.31
N LEU A 36 -34.05 -31.61 -24.26
CA LEU A 36 -33.20 -32.78 -24.50
C LEU A 36 -31.88 -32.48 -25.22
N GLN A 37 -31.87 -31.49 -26.10
CA GLN A 37 -30.61 -31.04 -26.73
C GLN A 37 -29.77 -30.16 -25.81
N GLN A 38 -30.39 -29.39 -24.89
CA GLN A 38 -29.68 -28.64 -23.89
C GLN A 38 -28.97 -29.53 -22.86
N GLY A 39 -29.60 -30.59 -22.39
CA GLY A 39 -28.99 -31.52 -21.44
C GLY A 39 -27.74 -32.24 -21.99
N TYR A 40 -27.66 -32.47 -23.30
CA TYR A 40 -26.47 -33.01 -23.92
C TYR A 40 -25.37 -31.94 -24.10
N ARG A 41 -25.73 -30.71 -24.46
CA ARG A 41 -24.76 -29.61 -24.55
C ARG A 41 -24.19 -29.21 -23.19
N GLU A 42 -25.03 -29.13 -22.16
CA GLU A 42 -24.56 -28.84 -20.81
C GLU A 42 -23.60 -29.91 -20.27
N LYS A 43 -23.83 -31.20 -20.55
CA LYS A 43 -22.88 -32.24 -20.17
C LYS A 43 -21.58 -32.20 -20.94
N VAL A 44 -21.62 -31.84 -22.22
CA VAL A 44 -20.40 -31.66 -23.03
C VAL A 44 -19.64 -30.39 -22.63
N GLU A 45 -20.35 -29.31 -22.35
CA GLU A 45 -19.73 -28.07 -21.85
C GLU A 45 -19.19 -28.21 -20.41
N GLN A 46 -19.88 -28.96 -19.54
CA GLN A 46 -19.32 -29.31 -18.22
C GLN A 46 -18.08 -30.20 -18.32
N GLN A 47 -18.04 -31.18 -19.20
CA GLN A 47 -16.85 -32.00 -19.42
C GLN A 47 -15.71 -31.22 -20.09
N GLN A 48 -16.01 -30.25 -20.95
CA GLN A 48 -14.97 -29.35 -21.50
C GLN A 48 -14.51 -28.30 -20.50
N SER A 49 -15.36 -27.82 -19.62
CA SER A 49 -14.97 -26.87 -18.56
C SER A 49 -14.15 -27.53 -17.43
N GLU A 50 -14.34 -28.83 -17.18
CA GLU A 50 -13.50 -29.57 -16.24
C GLU A 50 -12.08 -29.85 -16.80
N GLN A 51 -11.89 -29.89 -18.11
CA GLN A 51 -10.59 -30.20 -18.71
C GLN A 51 -9.62 -29.01 -18.86
N VAL A 52 -10.05 -27.78 -18.65
CA VAL A 52 -9.18 -26.60 -18.73
C VAL A 52 -9.33 -25.72 -17.52
N ALA A 53 -9.23 -26.28 -16.33
CA ALA A 53 -8.86 -25.45 -15.18
C ALA A 53 -7.45 -24.90 -15.47
N PRO A 54 -7.28 -23.58 -15.64
CA PRO A 54 -5.96 -23.02 -15.95
C PRO A 54 -5.00 -23.47 -14.86
N ARG A 55 -3.91 -24.17 -15.26
CA ARG A 55 -2.86 -24.57 -14.31
C ARG A 55 -2.53 -23.37 -13.46
N GLN A 56 -2.91 -23.41 -12.18
CA GLN A 56 -2.59 -22.34 -11.24
C GLN A 56 -1.07 -22.29 -11.10
N THR A 57 -0.47 -21.39 -11.86
CA THR A 57 0.94 -21.11 -11.72
C THR A 57 1.20 -20.58 -10.30
N TRP A 58 2.37 -20.85 -9.72
CA TRP A 58 2.65 -20.53 -8.32
C TRP A 58 2.41 -19.05 -7.97
N TRP A 59 2.59 -18.12 -8.92
CA TRP A 59 2.34 -16.68 -8.75
C TRP A 59 0.85 -16.29 -8.74
N ASN A 60 -0.03 -17.14 -9.29
CA ASN A 60 -1.47 -16.90 -9.38
C ASN A 60 -2.24 -17.47 -8.17
N ARG A 61 -1.56 -18.20 -7.29
CA ARG A 61 -2.19 -18.81 -6.12
C ARG A 61 -2.57 -17.73 -5.10
N ASN A 62 -3.80 -17.77 -4.62
CA ASN A 62 -4.31 -16.86 -3.60
C ASN A 62 -3.63 -17.16 -2.25
N THR A 63 -2.92 -16.19 -1.66
CA THR A 63 -2.20 -16.37 -0.38
C THR A 63 -2.69 -15.44 0.72
N LEU A 64 -3.53 -14.45 0.38
CA LEU A 64 -4.00 -13.47 1.32
C LEU A 64 -5.33 -13.94 1.93
N GLN A 65 -5.28 -14.35 3.18
CA GLN A 65 -6.44 -14.74 3.98
C GLN A 65 -6.79 -13.63 4.97
N LYS A 66 -8.06 -13.56 5.38
CA LYS A 66 -8.51 -12.71 6.48
C LYS A 66 -7.82 -13.13 7.78
N GLY A 67 -7.55 -12.18 8.65
CA GLY A 67 -6.98 -12.46 9.96
C GLY A 67 -5.95 -11.43 10.39
N TYR A 68 -5.37 -11.67 11.55
CA TYR A 68 -4.28 -10.86 12.07
C TYR A 68 -3.03 -10.98 11.20
N ARG A 69 -2.34 -9.83 11.00
CA ARG A 69 -1.06 -9.72 10.31
C ARG A 69 -0.16 -8.72 10.97
N GLY A 70 1.13 -9.04 10.96
CA GLY A 70 2.21 -8.13 11.27
C GLY A 70 2.99 -7.74 10.02
N ASP A 71 3.66 -6.59 10.07
CA ASP A 71 4.56 -6.09 9.02
C ASP A 71 5.77 -5.44 9.69
N LEU A 72 6.96 -5.76 9.21
CA LEU A 72 8.22 -5.14 9.62
C LEU A 72 8.90 -4.60 8.38
N GLN A 73 9.25 -3.31 8.39
CA GLN A 73 9.87 -2.63 7.27
C GLN A 73 11.15 -1.93 7.70
N VAL A 74 12.15 -1.96 6.82
CA VAL A 74 13.28 -1.02 6.82
C VAL A 74 13.06 -0.03 5.70
N PHE A 75 13.42 1.23 5.91
CA PHE A 75 13.23 2.27 4.91
C PHE A 75 14.34 3.30 4.95
N ILE A 76 14.50 3.97 3.80
CA ILE A 76 15.37 5.14 3.64
C ILE A 76 14.50 6.24 3.02
N ASP A 77 14.49 7.41 3.67
CA ASP A 77 13.83 8.63 3.21
C ASP A 77 14.90 9.62 2.74
N GLY A 78 14.72 10.24 1.60
CA GLY A 78 15.52 11.33 1.09
C GLY A 78 14.70 12.60 0.92
N TYR A 79 15.19 13.74 1.42
CA TYR A 79 14.55 15.04 1.30
C TYR A 79 15.52 16.02 0.65
N ILE A 80 15.02 16.86 -0.25
CA ILE A 80 15.79 17.94 -0.86
C ILE A 80 15.41 19.22 -0.12
N PHE A 81 16.30 19.69 0.75
CA PHE A 81 16.13 20.91 1.53
C PHE A 81 17.51 21.48 1.80
N GLU A 82 17.87 22.62 1.19
CA GLU A 82 19.19 23.26 1.30
C GLU A 82 20.41 22.29 1.19
N GLY A 83 20.17 21.10 0.62
CA GLY A 83 21.06 19.95 0.56
C GLY A 83 20.23 18.66 0.49
N LEU A 84 20.89 17.51 0.46
CA LEU A 84 20.24 16.20 0.54
C LEU A 84 20.22 15.72 1.98
N LEU A 85 19.05 15.72 2.62
CA LEU A 85 18.83 15.12 3.93
C LEU A 85 18.35 13.69 3.78
N GLY A 86 19.12 12.73 4.27
CA GLY A 86 18.77 11.31 4.30
C GLY A 86 18.42 10.84 5.71
N MET A 87 17.41 9.97 5.80
CA MET A 87 16.98 9.33 7.05
C MET A 87 16.78 7.85 6.81
N ALA A 88 17.35 7.00 7.68
CA ALA A 88 17.10 5.57 7.65
C ALA A 88 16.34 5.14 8.90
N GLY A 89 15.43 4.19 8.77
CA GLY A 89 14.63 3.75 9.91
C GLY A 89 14.00 2.40 9.73
N ILE A 90 13.35 1.97 10.81
CA ILE A 90 12.54 0.76 10.84
C ILE A 90 11.10 1.13 11.19
N ALA A 91 10.14 0.34 10.70
CA ALA A 91 8.73 0.49 11.03
C ALA A 91 8.11 -0.89 11.25
N THR A 92 7.27 -1.00 12.26
CA THR A 92 6.44 -2.19 12.46
C THR A 92 4.99 -1.78 12.51
N SER A 93 4.12 -2.57 11.90
CA SER A 93 2.68 -2.40 12.02
C SER A 93 1.99 -3.73 12.27
N HIS A 94 0.93 -3.67 13.07
CA HIS A 94 0.11 -4.79 13.45
C HIS A 94 -1.34 -4.45 13.17
N GLY A 95 -2.09 -5.40 12.65
CA GLY A 95 -3.47 -5.12 12.27
C GLY A 95 -4.23 -6.33 11.78
N TYR A 96 -5.27 -6.07 11.04
CA TYR A 96 -6.18 -7.09 10.56
C TYR A 96 -6.40 -7.00 9.06
N GLN A 97 -6.24 -8.14 8.38
CA GLN A 97 -6.62 -8.31 6.98
C GLN A 97 -8.15 -8.46 6.91
N VAL A 98 -8.85 -7.36 6.69
CA VAL A 98 -10.32 -7.31 6.67
C VAL A 98 -10.89 -8.09 5.47
N SER A 99 -10.20 -8.00 4.35
CA SER A 99 -10.49 -8.77 3.14
C SER A 99 -9.18 -9.18 2.46
N PRO A 100 -9.18 -10.12 1.50
CA PRO A 100 -7.97 -10.46 0.75
C PRO A 100 -7.28 -9.27 0.08
N LYS A 101 -7.97 -8.14 -0.02
CA LYS A 101 -7.48 -6.92 -0.68
C LYS A 101 -7.16 -5.77 0.27
N ILE A 102 -7.70 -5.77 1.51
CA ILE A 102 -7.64 -4.62 2.42
C ILE A 102 -7.07 -5.04 3.76
N PHE A 103 -6.03 -4.35 4.18
CA PHE A 103 -5.44 -4.43 5.52
C PHE A 103 -5.58 -3.09 6.24
N LEU A 104 -5.92 -3.15 7.52
CA LEU A 104 -5.98 -2.01 8.43
C LEU A 104 -5.11 -2.32 9.64
N GLY A 105 -4.23 -1.41 10.02
CA GLY A 105 -3.34 -1.60 11.14
C GLY A 105 -2.91 -0.30 11.81
N ALA A 106 -2.16 -0.47 12.87
CA ALA A 106 -1.44 0.60 13.57
C ALA A 106 -0.02 0.14 13.85
N GLY A 107 0.90 1.08 14.03
CA GLY A 107 2.29 0.74 14.22
C GLY A 107 3.14 1.87 14.73
N LEU A 108 4.43 1.60 14.80
CA LEU A 108 5.47 2.53 15.20
C LEU A 108 6.57 2.54 14.16
N SER A 109 7.07 3.72 13.84
CA SER A 109 8.31 3.87 13.08
C SER A 109 9.36 4.54 13.95
N PHE A 110 10.60 4.09 13.79
CA PHE A 110 11.75 4.58 14.51
C PHE A 110 12.85 4.96 13.54
N VAL A 111 13.33 6.20 13.64
CA VAL A 111 14.46 6.74 12.90
C VAL A 111 15.56 7.08 13.90
N PRO A 112 16.69 6.34 13.94
CA PRO A 112 17.76 6.55 14.92
C PRO A 112 18.65 7.74 14.61
N GLY A 113 18.58 8.30 13.39
CA GLY A 113 19.44 9.40 12.96
C GLY A 113 19.14 9.88 11.56
N ALA A 114 19.67 11.02 11.22
CA ALA A 114 19.66 11.60 9.90
C ALA A 114 21.08 11.90 9.45
N PHE A 115 21.35 11.90 8.15
CA PHE A 115 22.60 12.33 7.57
C PHE A 115 22.33 13.45 6.56
N MET A 116 23.17 14.46 6.58
CA MET A 116 23.08 15.57 5.63
C MET A 116 24.31 15.53 4.71
N ILE A 117 24.05 15.56 3.42
CA ILE A 117 25.07 15.73 2.39
C ILE A 117 24.95 17.18 1.95
N ASN A 118 25.88 18.03 2.40
CA ASN A 118 25.95 19.41 1.97
C ASN A 118 26.44 19.51 0.52
N ASP A 119 26.14 20.64 -0.13
CA ASP A 119 26.51 20.93 -1.51
C ASP A 119 28.02 20.71 -1.74
N PRO A 120 28.42 19.95 -2.79
CA PRO A 120 29.83 19.70 -3.12
C PRO A 120 30.69 20.93 -3.45
N SER A 121 30.09 22.12 -3.53
CA SER A 121 30.82 23.38 -3.66
C SER A 121 31.50 23.85 -2.36
N ILE A 122 31.13 23.26 -1.21
CA ILE A 122 31.75 23.57 0.10
C ILE A 122 32.67 22.41 0.46
N SER A 123 33.93 22.70 0.58
CA SER A 123 35.13 21.86 0.68
C SER A 123 35.22 20.85 1.84
N SER A 124 34.14 20.36 2.41
CA SER A 124 34.16 19.28 3.40
C SER A 124 33.19 18.17 3.00
N SER A 125 33.75 17.14 2.40
CA SER A 125 33.04 16.00 1.81
C SER A 125 32.58 14.90 2.79
N ASP A 126 32.64 15.15 4.07
CA ASP A 126 32.19 14.19 5.07
C ASP A 126 30.73 14.40 5.41
N PRO A 127 29.87 13.35 5.28
CA PRO A 127 28.46 13.44 5.66
C PRO A 127 28.33 13.73 7.16
N GLU A 128 27.73 14.84 7.52
CA GLU A 128 27.47 15.17 8.91
C GLU A 128 26.33 14.32 9.46
N LEU A 129 26.63 13.48 10.44
CA LEU A 129 25.65 12.64 11.11
C LEU A 129 24.88 13.47 12.15
N LEU A 130 23.65 13.82 11.83
CA LEU A 130 22.74 14.49 12.75
C LEU A 130 22.10 13.45 13.71
N LYS A 131 22.31 13.63 15.00
CA LYS A 131 21.67 12.80 16.04
C LYS A 131 20.20 13.24 16.22
N VAL A 132 19.35 12.90 15.25
CA VAL A 132 17.91 13.16 15.30
C VAL A 132 17.19 11.85 15.50
N THR A 133 16.66 11.61 16.69
CA THR A 133 15.85 10.42 16.96
C THR A 133 14.38 10.78 16.83
N MET A 134 13.66 10.05 15.97
CA MET A 134 12.22 10.25 15.79
C MET A 134 11.47 8.94 15.98
N ILE A 135 10.37 9.01 16.74
CA ILE A 135 9.40 7.94 16.90
C ILE A 135 8.07 8.43 16.32
N THR A 136 7.45 7.64 15.45
CA THR A 136 6.18 8.01 14.83
C THR A 136 5.18 6.90 15.02
N PRO A 137 4.26 6.98 16.00
CA PRO A 137 3.06 6.15 16.00
C PRO A 137 2.21 6.51 14.78
N PHE A 138 1.70 5.49 14.08
CA PHE A 138 0.92 5.67 12.86
C PHE A 138 -0.22 4.67 12.74
N VAL A 139 -1.23 5.05 11.95
CA VAL A 139 -2.23 4.12 11.39
C VAL A 139 -1.82 3.76 9.97
N ASN A 140 -2.15 2.53 9.56
CA ASN A 140 -1.78 1.98 8.26
C ASN A 140 -3.00 1.45 7.52
N PHE A 141 -3.21 1.94 6.31
CA PHE A 141 -4.16 1.41 5.34
C PHE A 141 -3.41 0.84 4.16
N ARG A 142 -3.62 -0.45 3.83
CA ARG A 142 -2.99 -1.11 2.69
C ARG A 142 -4.03 -1.75 1.79
N PHE A 143 -3.90 -1.49 0.48
CA PHE A 143 -4.75 -2.05 -0.56
C PHE A 143 -3.92 -2.92 -1.52
N MET A 144 -4.40 -4.15 -1.75
CA MET A 144 -3.77 -5.17 -2.59
C MET A 144 -4.79 -5.67 -3.63
N PRO A 145 -4.87 -5.06 -4.81
CA PRO A 145 -5.96 -5.30 -5.77
C PRO A 145 -6.07 -6.75 -6.24
N LEU A 146 -4.97 -7.46 -6.36
CA LEU A 146 -4.96 -8.79 -6.99
C LEU A 146 -5.09 -9.96 -6.00
N ALA A 147 -4.83 -9.77 -4.70
CA ALA A 147 -4.86 -10.81 -3.67
C ALA A 147 -4.06 -12.10 -4.03
N LYS A 148 -3.06 -12.00 -4.91
CA LYS A 148 -2.24 -13.10 -5.43
C LYS A 148 -0.88 -13.15 -4.72
N ARG A 149 -0.07 -14.18 -5.02
CA ARG A 149 1.31 -14.28 -4.50
C ARG A 149 2.17 -13.09 -4.90
N VAL A 150 2.06 -12.64 -6.15
CA VAL A 150 2.67 -11.40 -6.60
C VAL A 150 1.53 -10.40 -6.80
N THR A 151 1.51 -9.34 -6.02
CA THR A 151 0.45 -8.33 -6.04
C THR A 151 1.02 -6.94 -5.89
N PRO A 152 0.56 -5.97 -6.66
CA PRO A 152 0.83 -4.57 -6.38
C PRO A 152 0.24 -4.20 -5.02
N VAL A 153 0.88 -3.27 -4.33
CA VAL A 153 0.47 -2.78 -3.02
C VAL A 153 0.41 -1.27 -3.07
N ILE A 154 -0.69 -0.71 -2.59
CA ILE A 154 -0.83 0.71 -2.27
C ILE A 154 -0.95 0.79 -0.76
N ASP A 155 -0.09 1.56 -0.13
CA ASP A 155 0.02 1.66 1.33
C ASP A 155 0.02 3.14 1.75
N ILE A 156 -0.79 3.50 2.73
CA ILE A 156 -0.86 4.85 3.28
C ILE A 156 -0.67 4.75 4.79
N LYS A 157 0.39 5.36 5.28
CA LYS A 157 0.66 5.51 6.71
C LYS A 157 0.46 6.96 7.11
N ALA A 158 -0.27 7.21 8.18
CA ALA A 158 -0.46 8.54 8.75
C ALA A 158 -0.18 8.49 10.24
N GLY A 159 0.70 9.35 10.73
CA GLY A 159 1.16 9.32 12.11
C GLY A 159 1.64 10.67 12.62
N TYR A 160 1.92 10.70 13.93
CA TYR A 160 2.40 11.87 14.64
C TYR A 160 3.86 11.66 15.04
N VAL A 161 4.71 12.66 14.78
CA VAL A 161 6.16 12.58 15.03
C VAL A 161 6.47 12.97 16.47
N LEU A 162 7.26 12.14 17.16
CA LEU A 162 7.71 12.36 18.54
C LEU A 162 9.25 12.23 18.65
N PRO A 163 9.94 13.00 19.49
CA PRO A 163 9.52 14.30 20.02
C PRO A 163 9.46 15.34 18.89
N SER A 164 8.53 16.27 18.95
CA SER A 164 8.45 17.36 17.99
C SER A 164 8.03 18.64 18.71
N GLU A 165 8.82 19.68 18.55
CA GLU A 165 8.48 21.04 19.02
C GLU A 165 7.37 21.67 18.18
N TYR A 166 7.12 21.15 16.95
CA TYR A 166 6.29 21.74 15.92
C TYR A 166 5.01 20.94 15.60
N ASN A 167 4.52 20.07 16.47
CA ASN A 167 3.28 19.30 16.20
C ASN A 167 3.23 18.71 14.78
N LEU A 168 4.22 17.89 14.41
CA LEU A 168 4.37 17.38 13.05
C LEU A 168 3.53 16.11 12.81
N ILE A 169 2.72 16.14 11.74
CA ILE A 169 2.09 14.96 11.17
C ILE A 169 2.93 14.45 10.01
N LYS A 170 3.18 13.15 9.96
CA LYS A 170 3.84 12.47 8.84
C LYS A 170 2.83 11.61 8.10
N VAL A 171 2.64 11.85 6.80
CA VAL A 171 1.81 11.01 5.93
C VAL A 171 2.71 10.42 4.85
N VAL A 172 2.62 9.12 4.64
CA VAL A 172 3.46 8.39 3.68
C VAL A 172 2.59 7.55 2.75
N PRO A 173 2.06 8.13 1.66
CA PRO A 173 1.54 7.34 0.56
C PRO A 173 2.69 6.59 -0.12
N SER A 174 2.49 5.31 -0.43
CA SER A 174 3.49 4.47 -1.07
C SER A 174 2.85 3.44 -1.98
N ALA A 175 3.63 3.02 -2.98
CA ALA A 175 3.26 1.96 -3.91
C ALA A 175 4.42 0.96 -4.02
N GLY A 176 4.09 -0.30 -4.21
CA GLY A 176 5.10 -1.35 -4.28
C GLY A 176 4.56 -2.67 -4.79
N VAL A 177 5.35 -3.70 -4.61
CA VAL A 177 4.99 -5.07 -4.96
C VAL A 177 5.23 -5.98 -3.75
N ARG A 178 4.26 -6.84 -3.50
CA ARG A 178 4.33 -7.90 -2.51
C ARG A 178 4.58 -9.24 -3.20
N PHE A 179 5.55 -9.99 -2.67
CA PHE A 179 5.87 -11.36 -3.07
C PHE A 179 5.50 -12.31 -1.93
N GLY A 180 4.44 -13.08 -2.08
CA GLY A 180 4.04 -14.08 -1.10
C GLY A 180 4.99 -15.27 -1.08
N LEU A 181 5.74 -15.44 0.00
CA LEU A 181 6.70 -16.54 0.19
C LEU A 181 6.01 -17.79 0.74
N GLY A 182 4.82 -17.67 1.29
CA GLY A 182 4.02 -18.76 1.85
C GLY A 182 2.57 -18.33 2.07
N ASN A 183 1.86 -19.07 2.93
CA ASN A 183 0.46 -18.75 3.25
C ASN A 183 0.29 -17.50 4.10
N ARG A 184 1.31 -17.12 4.88
CA ARG A 184 1.27 -15.96 5.77
C ARG A 184 2.44 -15.00 5.56
N LEU A 185 3.58 -15.50 5.07
CA LEU A 185 4.79 -14.71 4.89
C LEU A 185 4.81 -14.04 3.52
N GLY A 186 5.20 -12.77 3.46
CA GLY A 186 5.40 -12.03 2.23
C GLY A 186 6.56 -11.04 2.34
N LEU A 187 7.21 -10.79 1.21
CA LEU A 187 8.23 -9.76 1.04
C LEU A 187 7.60 -8.57 0.32
N ASN A 188 7.77 -7.37 0.85
CA ASN A 188 7.26 -6.12 0.29
C ASN A 188 8.44 -5.24 -0.14
N LEU A 189 8.38 -4.72 -1.35
CA LEU A 189 9.34 -3.75 -1.87
C LEU A 189 8.57 -2.59 -2.51
N GLY A 190 8.96 -1.35 -2.23
CA GLY A 190 8.24 -0.23 -2.82
C GLY A 190 8.89 1.13 -2.62
N LEU A 191 8.23 2.11 -3.21
CA LEU A 191 8.56 3.53 -3.14
C LEU A 191 7.41 4.29 -2.48
N GLY A 192 7.71 5.40 -1.84
CA GLY A 192 6.73 6.27 -1.21
C GLY A 192 7.15 7.74 -1.23
N VAL A 193 6.22 8.59 -0.84
CA VAL A 193 6.43 10.03 -0.72
C VAL A 193 6.14 10.42 0.72
N PRO A 194 7.15 10.45 1.61
CA PRO A 194 6.95 10.94 2.97
C PRO A 194 6.68 12.45 2.93
N LEU A 195 5.58 12.85 3.54
CA LEU A 195 5.15 14.23 3.67
C LEU A 195 5.09 14.59 5.16
N PHE A 196 5.85 15.62 5.55
CA PHE A 196 5.71 16.24 6.86
C PHE A 196 4.83 17.49 6.74
N MET A 197 3.87 17.60 7.62
CA MET A 197 2.94 18.72 7.72
C MET A 197 2.90 19.19 9.17
N SER A 198 3.10 20.49 9.41
CA SER A 198 2.86 21.07 10.73
C SER A 198 1.38 21.46 10.88
N ILE A 199 0.86 21.26 12.07
CA ILE A 199 -0.47 21.78 12.45
C ILE A 199 -0.40 23.29 12.74
N ASP A 200 0.77 23.77 13.13
CA ASP A 200 1.00 25.20 13.42
C ASP A 200 1.09 26.00 12.12
N LYS A 201 0.57 27.23 12.13
CA LYS A 201 0.23 28.02 10.93
C LYS A 201 1.41 28.43 10.04
N ASP A 202 2.64 28.31 10.50
CA ASP A 202 3.82 28.89 9.83
C ASP A 202 4.69 27.88 9.10
N PHE A 203 4.32 26.58 9.13
CA PHE A 203 5.11 25.55 8.51
C PHE A 203 4.49 25.08 7.17
N GLY A 204 5.34 24.97 6.16
CA GLY A 204 4.98 24.40 4.87
C GLY A 204 4.85 22.88 4.91
N VAL A 205 4.66 22.27 3.75
CA VAL A 205 4.73 20.83 3.56
C VAL A 205 6.13 20.47 3.06
N LEU A 206 6.84 19.64 3.82
CA LEU A 206 8.12 19.07 3.38
C LEU A 206 7.87 17.67 2.81
N GLY A 207 8.19 17.50 1.54
CA GLY A 207 8.09 16.23 0.82
C GLY A 207 9.44 15.59 0.54
N GLY A 208 9.46 14.26 0.46
CA GLY A 208 10.64 13.49 0.14
C GLY A 208 10.33 12.23 -0.68
N VAL A 209 11.34 11.41 -0.89
CA VAL A 209 11.23 10.10 -1.53
C VAL A 209 11.62 9.03 -0.52
N ARG A 210 10.82 7.96 -0.44
CA ARG A 210 11.07 6.78 0.39
C ARG A 210 11.32 5.58 -0.49
N CYS A 211 12.36 4.79 -0.15
CA CYS A 211 12.50 3.40 -0.56
C CYS A 211 12.29 2.51 0.66
N TYR A 212 11.54 1.41 0.52
CA TYR A 212 11.35 0.48 1.63
C TYR A 212 11.40 -0.97 1.20
N LEU A 213 11.85 -1.81 2.13
CA LEU A 213 11.82 -3.26 2.08
C LEU A 213 11.16 -3.77 3.36
N GLY A 214 10.23 -4.71 3.25
CA GLY A 214 9.51 -5.21 4.42
C GLY A 214 9.14 -6.68 4.31
N ILE A 215 8.82 -7.27 5.46
CA ILE A 215 8.32 -8.64 5.59
C ILE A 215 6.98 -8.56 6.31
N ASP A 216 5.93 -9.14 5.73
CA ASP A 216 4.64 -9.35 6.37
C ASP A 216 4.45 -10.82 6.77
N PHE A 217 3.80 -11.06 7.94
CA PHE A 217 3.61 -12.38 8.55
C PHE A 217 2.27 -12.50 9.26
#